data_e228cd8e5d3c89edd9e55c3b0debed07
#
_entry.id   e228cd8e5d3c89edd9e55c3b0debed07
#
_cell.length_a   1.000
_cell.length_b   1.000
_cell.length_c   1.000
_cell.angle_alpha   90.00
_cell.angle_beta   90.00
_cell.angle_gamma   90.00
#
_symmetry.space_group_name_H-M   'P 1'
#
loop_
_entity.id
_entity.type
_entity.pdbx_description
1 polymer ?
#
loop_
_entity_poly.entity_id
_entity_poly.type
_entity_poly.pdbx_seq_one_letter_code
_entity_poly.pdbx_strand_id
1 'polypeptide(L)'
;MSSNAALQPEPQPIVACTISRDVQIFDLLIEDMEAALGENWGDLGFTDALAFLEQPEASAIQFVAIALDEDDDADLTLIADIIAAAKARNIKVILIAEDVSPASLHQLLREGGDEFVPYPLPENELARAIDRVLAEPEIGPISLGIQNKLKPTGDRNGVVIPVQGMAGGTGATTLAVNLAWELAAADKEKAVRVCLLDLDLQFGSTSTYLDLPRRESVFEMLSDTESMDSESFMHSLSSYEDKLHVLTAPSDLIPLDLVGPDDISRIIEMARTNFDYVVIDMPTTMVEWSETVLQAAHIYFATLELDLR
;
A
#
# COMPACT_ATOMS: atom_id res chain seq x y z
N MET A 1 20.61 3.88 62.17
CA MET A 1 19.47 3.24 61.52
C MET A 1 19.15 4.11 60.28
N SER A 2 19.75 3.81 59.15
CA SER A 2 19.50 4.55 57.93
C SER A 2 18.31 3.90 57.19
N SER A 3 17.23 4.65 57.13
CA SER A 3 16.05 4.27 56.36
C SER A 3 16.35 4.36 54.86
N ASN A 4 16.42 3.23 54.20
CA ASN A 4 16.53 3.12 52.78
C ASN A 4 15.13 3.31 52.19
N ALA A 5 14.75 4.55 51.86
CA ALA A 5 13.55 4.81 51.11
C ALA A 5 13.82 4.31 49.67
N ALA A 6 13.22 3.20 49.31
CA ALA A 6 13.17 2.76 47.94
C ALA A 6 12.48 3.86 47.12
N LEU A 7 13.20 4.46 46.20
CA LEU A 7 12.62 5.31 45.14
C LEU A 7 11.62 4.46 44.38
N GLN A 8 10.33 4.81 44.47
CA GLN A 8 9.33 4.31 43.55
C GLN A 8 9.74 4.77 42.13
N PRO A 9 9.76 3.90 41.15
CA PRO A 9 9.98 4.33 39.78
C PRO A 9 8.93 5.40 39.42
N GLU A 10 9.38 6.49 38.85
CA GLU A 10 8.48 7.49 38.29
C GLU A 10 7.57 6.81 37.24
N PRO A 11 6.26 7.10 37.22
CA PRO A 11 5.37 6.54 36.21
C PRO A 11 5.89 6.94 34.81
N GLN A 12 6.09 5.96 33.99
CA GLN A 12 6.51 6.22 32.60
C GLN A 12 5.37 6.97 31.87
N PRO A 13 5.68 7.91 30.98
CA PRO A 13 4.65 8.67 30.30
C PRO A 13 3.83 7.76 29.36
N ILE A 14 2.53 8.01 29.31
CA ILE A 14 1.63 7.38 28.34
C ILE A 14 2.02 7.90 26.94
N VAL A 15 2.31 6.98 26.02
CA VAL A 15 2.78 7.28 24.67
C VAL A 15 1.76 6.92 23.59
N ALA A 16 0.72 6.18 23.96
CA ALA A 16 -0.34 5.76 23.04
C ALA A 16 -1.69 5.67 23.74
N CYS A 17 -2.77 5.79 22.98
CA CYS A 17 -4.12 5.55 23.46
C CYS A 17 -4.88 4.64 22.50
N THR A 18 -5.72 3.74 23.06
CA THR A 18 -6.84 3.16 22.34
C THR A 18 -8.04 4.08 22.42
N ILE A 19 -8.81 4.16 21.36
CA ILE A 19 -10.04 4.95 21.29
C ILE A 19 -11.13 4.06 20.71
N SER A 20 -12.17 3.79 21.50
CA SER A 20 -13.28 2.94 21.08
C SER A 20 -14.56 3.32 21.80
N ARG A 21 -15.69 2.77 21.38
CA ARG A 21 -16.95 2.86 22.15
C ARG A 21 -16.86 2.08 23.45
N ASP A 22 -16.35 0.85 23.38
CA ASP A 22 -16.07 -0.04 24.51
C ASP A 22 -14.86 -0.92 24.17
N VAL A 23 -13.73 -0.64 24.82
CA VAL A 23 -12.49 -1.38 24.58
C VAL A 23 -12.60 -2.87 24.97
N GLN A 24 -13.55 -3.24 25.82
CA GLN A 24 -13.74 -4.63 26.26
C GLN A 24 -14.27 -5.54 25.13
N ILE A 25 -14.82 -4.96 24.07
CA ILE A 25 -15.21 -5.70 22.85
C ILE A 25 -13.95 -6.13 22.07
N PHE A 26 -12.85 -5.39 22.22
CA PHE A 26 -11.59 -5.59 21.53
C PHE A 26 -10.51 -6.17 22.48
N ASP A 27 -10.78 -7.33 23.09
CA ASP A 27 -9.88 -7.97 24.07
C ASP A 27 -8.49 -8.29 23.49
N LEU A 28 -8.39 -8.74 22.23
CA LEU A 28 -7.10 -8.96 21.54
C LEU A 28 -6.32 -7.65 21.35
N LEU A 29 -7.01 -6.52 21.17
CA LEU A 29 -6.34 -5.21 21.09
C LEU A 29 -5.69 -4.85 22.42
N ILE A 30 -6.36 -5.12 23.54
CA ILE A 30 -5.80 -4.90 24.88
C ILE A 30 -4.55 -5.75 25.08
N GLU A 31 -4.63 -7.06 24.76
CA GLU A 31 -3.50 -7.98 24.89
C GLU A 31 -2.29 -7.55 24.04
N ASP A 32 -2.52 -7.15 22.78
CA ASP A 32 -1.47 -6.72 21.88
C ASP A 32 -0.87 -5.36 22.27
N MET A 33 -1.68 -4.42 22.80
CA MET A 33 -1.18 -3.13 23.32
C MET A 33 -0.34 -3.34 24.58
N GLU A 34 -0.77 -4.21 25.49
CA GLU A 34 0.03 -4.59 26.67
C GLU A 34 1.33 -5.28 26.29
N ALA A 35 1.30 -6.16 25.29
CA ALA A 35 2.50 -6.85 24.79
C ALA A 35 3.49 -5.89 24.13
N ALA A 36 3.01 -4.87 23.39
CA ALA A 36 3.83 -3.91 22.68
C ALA A 36 4.39 -2.78 23.57
N LEU A 37 3.59 -2.26 24.51
CA LEU A 37 3.87 -1.03 25.24
C LEU A 37 3.92 -1.19 26.77
N GLY A 38 3.57 -2.35 27.30
CA GLY A 38 3.45 -2.58 28.75
C GLY A 38 2.37 -1.68 29.36
N GLU A 39 2.73 -0.86 30.35
CA GLU A 39 1.82 0.06 31.05
C GLU A 39 1.80 1.48 30.45
N ASN A 40 2.43 1.71 29.28
CA ASN A 40 2.63 3.05 28.73
C ASN A 40 1.52 3.49 27.76
N TRP A 41 0.35 2.92 27.85
CA TRP A 41 -0.81 3.28 27.05
C TRP A 41 -2.06 3.48 27.91
N GLY A 42 -3.07 4.13 27.36
CA GLY A 42 -4.34 4.38 28.00
C GLY A 42 -5.53 4.09 27.10
N ASP A 43 -6.71 4.01 27.66
CA ASP A 43 -7.96 3.79 26.97
C ASP A 43 -8.87 5.02 27.08
N LEU A 44 -9.55 5.38 26.00
CA LEU A 44 -10.46 6.52 25.90
C LEU A 44 -11.73 6.15 25.13
N GLY A 45 -12.88 6.60 25.63
CA GLY A 45 -14.10 6.59 24.85
C GLY A 45 -14.10 7.66 23.76
N PHE A 46 -14.89 7.50 22.68
CA PHE A 46 -15.00 8.48 21.58
C PHE A 46 -15.31 9.90 22.07
N THR A 47 -16.21 10.07 23.06
CA THR A 47 -16.58 11.37 23.61
C THR A 47 -15.46 12.04 24.40
N ASP A 48 -14.63 11.26 25.05
CA ASP A 48 -13.53 11.75 25.88
C ASP A 48 -12.27 12.03 25.06
N ALA A 49 -12.11 11.34 23.93
CA ALA A 49 -10.95 11.44 23.05
C ALA A 49 -10.74 12.86 22.53
N LEU A 50 -11.78 13.54 22.04
CA LEU A 50 -11.68 14.92 21.57
C LEU A 50 -11.23 15.87 22.70
N ALA A 51 -11.85 15.76 23.88
CA ALA A 51 -11.50 16.61 25.01
C ALA A 51 -10.06 16.34 25.51
N PHE A 52 -9.60 15.08 25.44
CA PHE A 52 -8.23 14.72 25.78
C PHE A 52 -7.23 15.24 24.76
N LEU A 53 -7.53 15.07 23.46
CA LEU A 53 -6.65 15.53 22.39
C LEU A 53 -6.45 17.06 22.39
N GLU A 54 -7.33 17.84 23.01
CA GLU A 54 -7.14 19.29 23.19
C GLU A 54 -6.21 19.65 24.35
N GLN A 55 -5.92 18.74 25.28
CA GLN A 55 -5.11 18.97 26.46
C GLN A 55 -3.61 18.98 26.15
N PRO A 56 -2.78 19.69 26.94
CA PRO A 56 -1.32 19.68 26.79
C PRO A 56 -0.68 18.30 26.91
N GLU A 57 -1.27 17.41 27.71
CA GLU A 57 -0.83 16.04 27.98
C GLU A 57 -0.81 15.18 26.71
N ALA A 58 -1.71 15.47 25.76
CA ALA A 58 -1.76 14.78 24.47
C ALA A 58 -0.48 14.97 23.64
N SER A 59 0.37 15.94 23.97
CA SER A 59 1.65 16.15 23.27
C SER A 59 2.66 15.00 23.46
N ALA A 60 2.47 14.14 24.48
CA ALA A 60 3.29 12.96 24.70
C ALA A 60 2.85 11.74 23.88
N ILE A 61 1.64 11.77 23.32
CA ILE A 61 1.06 10.68 22.55
C ILE A 61 1.72 10.63 21.15
N GLN A 62 2.22 9.46 20.80
CA GLN A 62 2.84 9.20 19.49
C GLN A 62 1.82 8.68 18.49
N PHE A 63 0.93 7.78 18.94
CA PHE A 63 -0.15 7.28 18.09
C PHE A 63 -1.42 6.99 18.89
N VAL A 64 -2.52 6.91 18.18
CA VAL A 64 -3.80 6.42 18.69
C VAL A 64 -4.27 5.23 17.84
N ALA A 65 -4.82 4.20 18.50
CA ALA A 65 -5.46 3.06 17.86
C ALA A 65 -6.97 3.23 18.00
N ILE A 66 -7.66 3.53 16.90
CA ILE A 66 -9.12 3.73 16.89
C ILE A 66 -9.77 2.42 16.48
N ALA A 67 -10.50 1.80 17.41
CA ALA A 67 -11.18 0.54 17.17
C ALA A 67 -12.67 0.78 16.89
N LEU A 68 -13.15 0.17 15.81
CA LEU A 68 -14.46 0.37 15.21
C LEU A 68 -15.15 -0.98 14.98
N ASP A 69 -16.45 -1.01 15.16
CA ASP A 69 -17.32 -2.14 14.86
C ASP A 69 -18.44 -1.77 13.85
N GLU A 70 -19.31 -2.72 13.52
CA GLU A 70 -20.44 -2.51 12.60
C GLU A 70 -21.40 -1.40 13.03
N ASP A 71 -21.53 -1.16 14.35
CA ASP A 71 -22.40 -0.12 14.90
C ASP A 71 -21.85 1.29 14.66
N ASP A 72 -20.52 1.43 14.46
CA ASP A 72 -19.85 2.69 14.18
C ASP A 72 -19.95 3.10 12.70
N ASP A 73 -20.27 2.17 11.81
CA ASP A 73 -20.37 2.39 10.35
C ASP A 73 -21.49 3.39 9.97
N ALA A 74 -22.48 3.57 10.84
CA ALA A 74 -23.63 4.43 10.56
C ALA A 74 -23.35 5.95 10.71
N ASP A 75 -22.40 6.35 11.56
CA ASP A 75 -22.04 7.77 11.77
C ASP A 75 -20.53 7.92 12.06
N LEU A 76 -19.78 8.14 11.01
CA LEU A 76 -18.33 8.31 11.06
C LEU A 76 -17.89 9.75 11.41
N THR A 77 -18.83 10.69 11.63
CA THR A 77 -18.51 12.12 11.79
C THR A 77 -17.63 12.34 13.02
N LEU A 78 -17.97 11.74 14.15
CA LEU A 78 -17.20 11.86 15.39
C LEU A 78 -15.80 11.26 15.25
N ILE A 79 -15.70 10.13 14.55
CA ILE A 79 -14.44 9.43 14.30
C ILE A 79 -13.54 10.27 13.39
N ALA A 80 -14.09 10.87 12.34
CA ALA A 80 -13.37 11.78 11.46
C ALA A 80 -12.87 13.03 12.23
N ASP A 81 -13.67 13.59 13.15
CA ASP A 81 -13.26 14.69 14.01
C ASP A 81 -12.10 14.31 14.94
N ILE A 82 -12.11 13.08 15.50
CA ILE A 82 -11.01 12.56 16.33
C ILE A 82 -9.74 12.39 15.49
N ILE A 83 -9.85 11.84 14.29
CA ILE A 83 -8.72 11.71 13.35
C ILE A 83 -8.13 13.09 13.05
N ALA A 84 -8.97 14.05 12.68
CA ALA A 84 -8.54 15.43 12.39
C ALA A 84 -7.84 16.09 13.59
N ALA A 85 -8.36 15.92 14.81
CA ALA A 85 -7.74 16.43 16.03
C ALA A 85 -6.38 15.79 16.32
N ALA A 86 -6.25 14.48 16.13
CA ALA A 86 -4.99 13.76 16.27
C ALA A 86 -3.95 14.23 15.24
N LYS A 87 -4.35 14.36 13.97
CA LYS A 87 -3.48 14.83 12.88
C LYS A 87 -3.01 16.27 13.08
N ALA A 88 -3.87 17.16 13.61
CA ALA A 88 -3.50 18.55 13.94
C ALA A 88 -2.35 18.62 14.96
N ARG A 89 -2.13 17.57 15.74
CA ARG A 89 -1.04 17.43 16.73
C ARG A 89 0.09 16.53 16.27
N ASN A 90 0.07 16.10 15.02
CA ASN A 90 1.06 15.17 14.45
C ASN A 90 1.07 13.80 15.12
N ILE A 91 -0.06 13.41 15.75
CA ILE A 91 -0.27 12.09 16.32
C ILE A 91 -0.66 11.14 15.18
N LYS A 92 -0.08 9.96 15.17
CA LYS A 92 -0.38 8.92 14.19
C LYS A 92 -1.68 8.20 14.51
N VAL A 93 -2.37 7.72 13.49
CA VAL A 93 -3.68 7.06 13.64
C VAL A 93 -3.65 5.68 13.01
N ILE A 94 -3.87 4.65 13.82
CA ILE A 94 -4.07 3.26 13.36
C ILE A 94 -5.57 2.95 13.50
N LEU A 95 -6.20 2.54 12.40
CA LEU A 95 -7.60 2.11 12.40
C LEU A 95 -7.66 0.59 12.62
N ILE A 96 -8.49 0.15 13.55
CA ILE A 96 -8.75 -1.26 13.80
C ILE A 96 -10.25 -1.47 13.57
N ALA A 97 -10.63 -2.33 12.64
CA ALA A 97 -12.02 -2.47 12.26
C ALA A 97 -12.49 -3.92 12.23
N GLU A 98 -13.67 -4.15 12.83
CA GLU A 98 -14.43 -5.39 12.79
C GLU A 98 -15.74 -5.15 12.04
N ASP A 99 -15.93 -5.85 10.91
CA ASP A 99 -17.15 -5.80 10.09
C ASP A 99 -17.60 -4.39 9.64
N VAL A 100 -16.66 -3.44 9.56
CA VAL A 100 -16.89 -2.09 9.00
C VAL A 100 -16.87 -2.14 7.48
N SER A 101 -17.75 -1.36 6.82
CA SER A 101 -17.82 -1.36 5.38
C SER A 101 -16.52 -0.85 4.74
N PRO A 102 -16.08 -1.42 3.60
CA PRO A 102 -14.90 -0.92 2.88
C PRO A 102 -14.98 0.57 2.52
N ALA A 103 -16.20 1.07 2.23
CA ALA A 103 -16.41 2.47 1.90
C ALA A 103 -16.13 3.40 3.09
N SER A 104 -16.61 3.02 4.28
CA SER A 104 -16.39 3.77 5.53
C SER A 104 -14.94 3.75 5.93
N LEU A 105 -14.28 2.59 5.85
CA LEU A 105 -12.87 2.47 6.14
C LEU A 105 -12.01 3.33 5.21
N HIS A 106 -12.30 3.29 3.92
CA HIS A 106 -11.63 4.13 2.92
C HIS A 106 -11.83 5.62 3.20
N GLN A 107 -13.05 6.02 3.63
CA GLN A 107 -13.30 7.40 4.02
C GLN A 107 -12.43 7.82 5.20
N LEU A 108 -12.33 7.00 6.27
CA LEU A 108 -11.53 7.32 7.45
C LEU A 108 -10.02 7.37 7.16
N LEU A 109 -9.51 6.52 6.27
CA LEU A 109 -8.12 6.60 5.79
C LEU A 109 -7.87 7.92 5.05
N ARG A 110 -8.79 8.36 4.20
CA ARG A 110 -8.69 9.68 3.51
C ARG A 110 -8.77 10.86 4.47
N GLU A 111 -9.49 10.77 5.57
CA GLU A 111 -9.55 11.79 6.62
C GLU A 111 -8.25 11.86 7.45
N GLY A 112 -7.33 10.90 7.27
CA GLY A 112 -5.99 10.95 7.87
C GLY A 112 -5.59 9.73 8.68
N GLY A 113 -6.27 8.59 8.55
CA GLY A 113 -5.77 7.31 9.06
C GLY A 113 -4.42 6.97 8.41
N ASP A 114 -3.40 6.66 9.21
CA ASP A 114 -2.07 6.34 8.71
C ASP A 114 -1.92 4.85 8.37
N GLU A 115 -2.68 3.98 9.04
CA GLU A 115 -2.59 2.53 8.89
C GLU A 115 -3.93 1.86 9.25
N PHE A 116 -4.16 0.67 8.73
CA PHE A 116 -5.33 -0.14 9.02
C PHE A 116 -4.93 -1.57 9.42
N VAL A 117 -5.61 -2.11 10.44
CA VAL A 117 -5.46 -3.49 10.87
C VAL A 117 -6.85 -4.12 11.05
N PRO A 118 -7.13 -5.27 10.42
CA PRO A 118 -8.41 -5.95 10.59
C PRO A 118 -8.53 -6.56 11.99
N TYR A 119 -9.74 -6.57 12.54
CA TYR A 119 -10.07 -7.33 13.74
C TYR A 119 -10.92 -8.56 13.35
N PRO A 120 -10.70 -9.75 13.94
CA PRO A 120 -9.70 -10.07 14.97
C PRO A 120 -8.26 -9.89 14.52
N LEU A 121 -7.42 -9.33 15.40
CA LEU A 121 -6.04 -9.01 15.11
C LEU A 121 -5.24 -10.26 14.69
N PRO A 122 -4.58 -10.28 13.51
CA PRO A 122 -3.62 -11.31 13.18
C PRO A 122 -2.38 -11.25 14.09
N GLU A 123 -1.74 -12.39 14.33
CA GLU A 123 -0.59 -12.49 15.23
C GLU A 123 0.53 -11.49 14.88
N ASN A 124 0.90 -10.65 15.85
CA ASN A 124 1.91 -9.58 15.75
C ASN A 124 1.60 -8.47 14.71
N GLU A 125 0.40 -8.38 14.15
CA GLU A 125 0.12 -7.37 13.12
C GLU A 125 0.02 -5.97 13.73
N LEU A 126 -0.54 -5.80 14.92
CA LEU A 126 -0.56 -4.52 15.60
C LEU A 126 0.87 -3.99 15.88
N ALA A 127 1.77 -4.86 16.35
CA ALA A 127 3.16 -4.46 16.60
C ALA A 127 3.85 -3.98 15.32
N ARG A 128 3.62 -4.67 14.19
CA ARG A 128 4.14 -4.25 12.89
C ARG A 128 3.52 -2.94 12.40
N ALA A 129 2.23 -2.74 12.63
CA ALA A 129 1.54 -1.49 12.29
C ALA A 129 2.12 -0.32 13.10
N ILE A 130 2.35 -0.50 14.40
CA ILE A 130 3.00 0.48 15.25
C ILE A 130 4.40 0.83 14.72
N ASP A 131 5.21 -0.18 14.39
CA ASP A 131 6.55 0.02 13.84
C ASP A 131 6.51 0.80 12.52
N ARG A 132 5.58 0.48 11.61
CA ARG A 132 5.41 1.19 10.32
C ARG A 132 5.02 2.65 10.51
N VAL A 133 4.09 2.91 11.42
CA VAL A 133 3.52 4.24 11.64
C VAL A 133 4.48 5.16 12.42
N LEU A 134 5.25 4.61 13.35
CA LEU A 134 6.23 5.35 14.15
C LEU A 134 7.61 5.42 13.49
N ALA A 135 7.88 4.66 12.42
CA ALA A 135 9.08 4.84 11.64
C ALA A 135 9.13 6.30 11.18
N GLU A 136 10.03 7.10 11.74
CA GLU A 136 10.28 8.45 11.24
C GLU A 136 10.68 8.35 9.76
N PRO A 137 10.23 9.28 8.90
CA PRO A 137 10.81 9.39 7.57
C PRO A 137 12.27 9.76 7.78
N GLU A 138 13.15 8.78 7.78
CA GLU A 138 14.56 9.00 8.02
C GLU A 138 15.17 9.91 6.94
N ILE A 139 15.35 11.17 7.31
CA ILE A 139 16.29 12.08 6.68
C ILE A 139 17.67 11.76 7.27
N GLY A 140 18.22 10.64 6.86
CA GLY A 140 19.56 10.21 7.26
C GLY A 140 20.01 8.99 6.45
N PRO A 141 21.31 8.74 6.24
CA PRO A 141 21.76 7.67 5.37
C PRO A 141 21.51 6.32 6.04
N ILE A 142 20.39 5.68 5.74
CA ILE A 142 20.11 4.30 6.14
C ILE A 142 20.69 3.37 5.10
N SER A 143 21.74 2.74 5.53
CA SER A 143 22.25 1.49 5.04
C SER A 143 21.34 0.36 5.51
N LEU A 144 20.32 0.00 4.74
CA LEU A 144 19.66 -1.31 4.78
C LEU A 144 18.81 -1.47 3.52
N GLY A 145 19.27 -2.33 2.62
CA GLY A 145 18.59 -2.66 1.38
C GLY A 145 18.52 -1.45 0.44
N ILE A 146 19.45 -1.36 -0.47
CA ILE A 146 19.49 -0.35 -1.53
C ILE A 146 18.16 -0.44 -2.30
N GLN A 147 17.14 0.29 -1.83
CA GLN A 147 16.16 0.76 -2.78
C GLN A 147 16.92 1.69 -3.70
N ASN A 148 17.31 1.21 -4.85
CA ASN A 148 17.69 2.05 -5.96
C ASN A 148 16.49 2.98 -6.21
N LYS A 149 16.43 4.10 -5.48
CA LYS A 149 15.50 5.20 -5.79
C LYS A 149 15.96 5.73 -7.12
N LEU A 150 15.45 5.13 -8.16
CA LEU A 150 15.56 5.65 -9.51
C LEU A 150 14.95 7.05 -9.47
N LYS A 151 15.77 8.08 -9.60
CA LYS A 151 15.23 9.42 -9.79
C LYS A 151 14.40 9.39 -11.08
N PRO A 152 13.14 9.85 -11.05
CA PRO A 152 12.37 9.98 -12.27
C PRO A 152 13.15 10.94 -13.20
N THR A 153 13.66 10.43 -14.30
CA THR A 153 14.43 11.22 -15.25
C THR A 153 13.57 11.75 -16.38
N GLY A 154 12.45 11.07 -16.68
CA GLY A 154 11.44 11.54 -17.62
C GLY A 154 11.90 11.78 -19.08
N ASP A 155 13.14 11.39 -19.43
CA ASP A 155 13.77 11.68 -20.73
C ASP A 155 14.08 10.41 -21.56
N ARG A 156 13.54 9.26 -21.15
CA ARG A 156 13.70 7.99 -21.87
C ARG A 156 12.59 7.81 -22.92
N ASN A 157 12.81 6.90 -23.84
CA ASN A 157 11.84 6.43 -24.80
C ASN A 157 11.85 4.91 -24.84
N GLY A 158 11.25 4.30 -23.80
CA GLY A 158 11.28 2.87 -23.57
C GLY A 158 10.60 2.04 -24.65
N VAL A 159 11.11 0.84 -24.86
CA VAL A 159 10.55 -0.15 -25.78
C VAL A 159 9.37 -0.84 -25.11
N VAL A 160 8.18 -0.78 -25.69
CA VAL A 160 6.95 -1.41 -25.19
C VAL A 160 6.79 -2.80 -25.80
N ILE A 161 6.62 -3.79 -24.93
CA ILE A 161 6.56 -5.22 -25.28
C ILE A 161 5.34 -5.87 -24.62
N PRO A 162 4.14 -5.80 -25.23
CA PRO A 162 2.99 -6.54 -24.73
C PRO A 162 3.14 -8.04 -24.95
N VAL A 163 2.66 -8.81 -23.97
CA VAL A 163 2.56 -10.26 -24.00
C VAL A 163 1.11 -10.65 -23.72
N GLN A 164 0.48 -11.37 -24.63
CA GLN A 164 -0.92 -11.78 -24.51
C GLN A 164 -1.13 -13.24 -24.79
N GLY A 165 -1.94 -13.89 -23.95
CA GLY A 165 -2.41 -15.25 -24.21
C GLY A 165 -3.63 -15.25 -25.13
N MET A 166 -3.57 -16.04 -26.20
CA MET A 166 -4.74 -16.23 -27.09
C MET A 166 -5.79 -17.13 -26.47
N ALA A 167 -5.44 -17.84 -25.39
CA ALA A 167 -6.33 -18.63 -24.56
C ALA A 167 -5.78 -18.72 -23.13
N GLY A 168 -6.62 -19.05 -22.16
CA GLY A 168 -6.18 -19.29 -20.78
C GLY A 168 -5.19 -20.44 -20.71
N GLY A 169 -4.15 -20.29 -19.90
CA GLY A 169 -3.14 -21.33 -19.65
C GLY A 169 -2.01 -21.41 -20.70
N THR A 170 -1.95 -20.54 -21.70
CA THR A 170 -0.90 -20.54 -22.73
C THR A 170 0.46 -20.00 -22.25
N GLY A 171 0.55 -19.59 -20.97
CA GLY A 171 1.80 -19.16 -20.34
C GLY A 171 2.21 -17.71 -20.61
N ALA A 172 1.28 -16.82 -20.96
CA ALA A 172 1.57 -15.41 -21.24
C ALA A 172 2.22 -14.71 -20.05
N THR A 173 1.61 -14.78 -18.85
CA THR A 173 2.18 -14.20 -17.61
C THR A 173 3.55 -14.80 -17.30
N THR A 174 3.73 -16.12 -17.48
CA THR A 174 5.04 -16.77 -17.29
C THR A 174 6.08 -16.18 -18.24
N LEU A 175 5.72 -15.98 -19.50
CA LEU A 175 6.62 -15.36 -20.48
C LEU A 175 6.90 -13.90 -20.11
N ALA A 176 5.88 -13.10 -19.77
CA ALA A 176 6.03 -11.70 -19.43
C ALA A 176 6.98 -11.50 -18.23
N VAL A 177 6.78 -12.26 -17.15
CA VAL A 177 7.63 -12.20 -15.94
C VAL A 177 9.07 -12.58 -16.25
N ASN A 178 9.30 -13.72 -16.94
CA ASN A 178 10.65 -14.16 -17.26
C ASN A 178 11.34 -13.23 -18.26
N LEU A 179 10.64 -12.73 -19.26
CA LEU A 179 11.18 -11.76 -20.22
C LEU A 179 11.62 -10.47 -19.51
N ALA A 180 10.77 -9.93 -18.65
CA ALA A 180 11.08 -8.73 -17.87
C ALA A 180 12.29 -8.94 -16.97
N TRP A 181 12.37 -10.10 -16.30
CA TRP A 181 13.50 -10.46 -15.45
C TRP A 181 14.81 -10.62 -16.25
N GLU A 182 14.78 -11.34 -17.34
CA GLU A 182 15.96 -11.53 -18.20
C GLU A 182 16.47 -10.20 -18.78
N LEU A 183 15.57 -9.30 -19.19
CA LEU A 183 15.97 -7.96 -19.63
C LEU A 183 16.61 -7.15 -18.50
N ALA A 184 16.07 -7.23 -17.28
CA ALA A 184 16.60 -6.54 -16.11
C ALA A 184 17.95 -7.12 -15.63
N ALA A 185 18.19 -8.42 -15.87
CA ALA A 185 19.39 -9.12 -15.44
C ALA A 185 20.48 -9.21 -16.53
N ALA A 186 20.15 -8.88 -17.78
CA ALA A 186 21.00 -9.15 -18.96
C ALA A 186 22.36 -8.44 -18.93
N ASP A 187 22.42 -7.22 -18.44
CA ASP A 187 23.65 -6.43 -18.43
C ASP A 187 24.06 -6.08 -17.00
N LYS A 188 25.23 -6.55 -16.59
CA LYS A 188 25.81 -6.27 -15.27
C LYS A 188 26.55 -4.93 -15.22
N GLU A 189 26.93 -4.38 -16.36
CA GLU A 189 27.69 -3.14 -16.48
C GLU A 189 26.82 -1.92 -16.77
N LYS A 190 25.68 -2.10 -17.42
CA LYS A 190 24.68 -1.06 -17.68
C LYS A 190 23.42 -1.35 -16.86
N ALA A 191 23.09 -0.45 -15.97
CA ALA A 191 21.82 -0.49 -15.25
C ALA A 191 20.65 -0.24 -16.21
N VAL A 192 20.19 -1.30 -16.89
CA VAL A 192 18.98 -1.30 -17.73
C VAL A 192 17.77 -1.21 -16.81
N ARG A 193 16.91 -0.25 -17.04
CA ARG A 193 15.68 -0.05 -16.24
C ARG A 193 14.53 -0.76 -16.93
N VAL A 194 13.93 -1.74 -16.25
CA VAL A 194 12.83 -2.53 -16.79
C VAL A 194 11.60 -2.39 -15.89
N CYS A 195 10.46 -2.16 -16.52
CA CYS A 195 9.15 -2.15 -15.87
C CYS A 195 8.30 -3.29 -16.41
N LEU A 196 7.63 -4.01 -15.52
CA LEU A 196 6.58 -4.99 -15.84
C LEU A 196 5.24 -4.40 -15.39
N LEU A 197 4.31 -4.23 -16.31
CA LEU A 197 2.94 -3.78 -16.03
C LEU A 197 2.00 -4.98 -16.10
N ASP A 198 1.36 -5.34 -14.98
CA ASP A 198 0.29 -6.32 -14.92
C ASP A 198 -1.04 -5.64 -15.22
N LEU A 199 -1.46 -5.66 -16.49
CA LEU A 199 -2.73 -5.09 -16.93
C LEU A 199 -3.87 -6.11 -16.98
N ASP A 200 -3.66 -7.34 -16.52
CA ASP A 200 -4.78 -8.23 -16.17
C ASP A 200 -5.35 -7.83 -14.81
N LEU A 201 -6.03 -6.67 -14.79
CA LEU A 201 -6.45 -5.98 -13.57
C LEU A 201 -7.41 -6.78 -12.70
N GLN A 202 -8.06 -7.83 -13.23
CA GLN A 202 -8.98 -8.68 -12.47
C GLN A 202 -8.33 -9.97 -11.99
N PHE A 203 -7.45 -10.57 -12.79
CA PHE A 203 -6.88 -11.90 -12.51
C PHE A 203 -5.36 -11.92 -12.58
N GLY A 204 -4.73 -10.74 -12.62
CA GLY A 204 -3.29 -10.61 -12.70
C GLY A 204 -2.57 -11.38 -11.60
N SER A 205 -1.50 -12.03 -11.97
CA SER A 205 -0.77 -12.94 -11.09
C SER A 205 0.74 -12.69 -11.01
N THR A 206 1.23 -11.60 -11.60
CA THR A 206 2.66 -11.25 -11.56
C THR A 206 3.17 -11.10 -10.12
N SER A 207 2.35 -10.56 -9.21
CA SER A 207 2.64 -10.48 -7.78
C SER A 207 2.89 -11.86 -7.16
N THR A 208 2.11 -12.87 -7.55
CA THR A 208 2.27 -14.24 -7.06
C THR A 208 3.54 -14.90 -7.61
N TYR A 209 3.88 -14.65 -8.88
CA TYR A 209 5.11 -15.19 -9.49
C TYR A 209 6.39 -14.65 -8.86
N LEU A 210 6.34 -13.39 -8.40
CA LEU A 210 7.49 -12.66 -7.90
C LEU A 210 7.49 -12.49 -6.38
N ASP A 211 6.51 -13.08 -5.69
CA ASP A 211 6.32 -12.95 -4.24
C ASP A 211 6.32 -11.46 -3.80
N LEU A 212 5.56 -10.64 -4.52
CA LEU A 212 5.43 -9.21 -4.27
C LEU A 212 4.08 -8.89 -3.61
N PRO A 213 4.05 -7.93 -2.68
CA PRO A 213 2.79 -7.44 -2.13
C PRO A 213 1.99 -6.70 -3.21
N ARG A 214 0.67 -6.85 -3.19
CA ARG A 214 -0.24 -5.98 -3.94
C ARG A 214 -0.42 -4.69 -3.15
N ARG A 215 -0.20 -3.55 -3.79
CA ARG A 215 -0.24 -2.24 -3.14
C ARG A 215 -1.56 -1.53 -3.41
N GLU A 216 -2.11 -0.92 -2.40
CA GLU A 216 -3.32 -0.09 -2.52
C GLU A 216 -3.07 1.15 -3.42
N SER A 217 -1.87 1.72 -3.37
CA SER A 217 -1.46 2.82 -4.26
C SER A 217 -1.62 2.55 -5.76
N VAL A 218 -1.70 1.26 -6.16
CA VAL A 218 -2.02 0.89 -7.54
C VAL A 218 -3.48 1.22 -7.87
N PHE A 219 -4.41 0.90 -6.97
CA PHE A 219 -5.82 1.23 -7.15
C PHE A 219 -6.05 2.75 -7.16
N GLU A 220 -5.41 3.49 -6.26
CA GLU A 220 -5.49 4.94 -6.20
C GLU A 220 -5.00 5.57 -7.51
N MET A 221 -3.84 5.14 -8.01
CA MET A 221 -3.27 5.60 -9.29
C MET A 221 -4.19 5.29 -10.47
N LEU A 222 -4.77 4.08 -10.53
CA LEU A 222 -5.69 3.68 -11.60
C LEU A 222 -7.01 4.45 -11.56
N SER A 223 -7.44 4.90 -10.38
CA SER A 223 -8.69 5.67 -10.20
C SER A 223 -8.57 7.13 -10.61
N ASP A 224 -7.36 7.69 -10.65
CA ASP A 224 -7.09 9.08 -11.05
C ASP A 224 -5.75 9.19 -11.80
N THR A 225 -5.73 8.70 -13.02
CA THR A 225 -4.53 8.77 -13.87
C THR A 225 -4.25 10.18 -14.39
N GLU A 226 -5.22 11.11 -14.34
CA GLU A 226 -5.04 12.49 -14.77
C GLU A 226 -4.10 13.28 -13.86
N SER A 227 -4.13 12.98 -12.57
CA SER A 227 -3.24 13.60 -11.58
C SER A 227 -1.91 12.87 -11.42
N MET A 228 -1.70 11.75 -12.13
CA MET A 228 -0.49 10.94 -12.02
C MET A 228 0.74 11.69 -12.54
N ASP A 229 1.74 11.81 -11.68
CA ASP A 229 3.08 12.27 -12.02
C ASP A 229 4.12 11.14 -11.94
N SER A 230 5.36 11.42 -12.30
CA SER A 230 6.44 10.43 -12.25
C SER A 230 6.71 9.92 -10.84
N GLU A 231 6.47 10.71 -9.81
CA GLU A 231 6.73 10.33 -8.42
C GLU A 231 5.66 9.36 -7.93
N SER A 232 4.38 9.69 -8.12
CA SER A 232 3.26 8.82 -7.76
C SER A 232 3.27 7.51 -8.54
N PHE A 233 3.60 7.55 -9.85
CA PHE A 233 3.78 6.35 -10.65
C PHE A 233 4.91 5.46 -10.10
N MET A 234 6.09 6.03 -9.82
CA MET A 234 7.21 5.26 -9.26
C MET A 234 6.91 4.70 -7.86
N HIS A 235 6.10 5.41 -7.08
CA HIS A 235 5.67 4.95 -5.75
C HIS A 235 4.71 3.75 -5.83
N SER A 236 3.87 3.67 -6.88
CA SER A 236 2.96 2.53 -7.07
C SER A 236 3.67 1.24 -7.53
N LEU A 237 4.92 1.32 -7.98
CA LEU A 237 5.70 0.18 -8.40
C LEU A 237 6.33 -0.56 -7.21
N SER A 238 6.29 -1.89 -7.24
CA SER A 238 7.07 -2.75 -6.36
C SER A 238 8.42 -3.08 -7.02
N SER A 239 9.49 -3.18 -6.21
CA SER A 239 10.81 -3.59 -6.71
C SER A 239 11.04 -5.07 -6.45
N TYR A 240 11.52 -5.81 -7.45
CA TYR A 240 11.94 -7.19 -7.33
C TYR A 240 13.46 -7.28 -7.53
N GLU A 241 14.17 -7.84 -6.54
CA GLU A 241 15.63 -8.00 -6.53
C GLU A 241 16.40 -6.71 -6.89
N ASP A 242 15.85 -5.54 -6.54
CA ASP A 242 16.40 -4.20 -6.83
C ASP A 242 16.68 -3.92 -8.33
N LYS A 243 16.12 -4.72 -9.25
CA LYS A 243 16.37 -4.64 -10.68
C LYS A 243 15.13 -4.45 -11.52
N LEU A 244 14.07 -5.20 -11.21
CA LEU A 244 12.82 -5.16 -11.95
C LEU A 244 11.78 -4.36 -11.17
N HIS A 245 11.12 -3.42 -11.82
CA HIS A 245 10.01 -2.64 -11.26
C HIS A 245 8.70 -3.22 -11.79
N VAL A 246 7.76 -3.45 -10.89
CA VAL A 246 6.51 -4.15 -11.22
C VAL A 246 5.30 -3.32 -10.76
N LEU A 247 4.43 -2.97 -11.68
CA LEU A 247 3.08 -2.55 -11.37
C LEU A 247 2.24 -3.84 -11.28
N THR A 248 1.92 -4.24 -10.06
CA THR A 248 1.08 -5.43 -9.84
C THR A 248 -0.39 -5.11 -10.12
N ALA A 249 -1.19 -6.11 -10.45
CA ALA A 249 -2.64 -5.93 -10.45
C ALA A 249 -3.12 -5.50 -9.04
N PRO A 250 -4.20 -4.70 -8.94
CA PRO A 250 -4.76 -4.28 -7.66
C PRO A 250 -5.18 -5.48 -6.80
N SER A 251 -5.28 -5.26 -5.47
CA SER A 251 -5.72 -6.30 -4.53
C SER A 251 -7.19 -6.67 -4.74
N ASP A 252 -8.01 -5.67 -5.05
CA ASP A 252 -9.44 -5.82 -5.21
C ASP A 252 -9.85 -5.98 -6.67
N LEU A 253 -10.99 -6.67 -6.88
CA LEU A 253 -11.60 -6.77 -8.19
C LEU A 253 -12.14 -5.39 -8.58
N ILE A 254 -11.58 -4.81 -9.62
CA ILE A 254 -12.06 -3.55 -10.18
C ILE A 254 -12.95 -3.77 -11.39
N PRO A 255 -13.95 -2.90 -11.63
CA PRO A 255 -14.72 -2.92 -12.86
C PRO A 255 -13.83 -2.76 -14.10
N LEU A 256 -14.14 -3.46 -15.19
CA LEU A 256 -13.34 -3.39 -16.43
C LEU A 256 -13.37 -2.00 -17.09
N ASP A 257 -14.41 -1.22 -16.81
CA ASP A 257 -14.63 0.13 -17.29
C ASP A 257 -14.07 1.23 -16.38
N LEU A 258 -13.40 0.85 -15.26
CA LEU A 258 -12.72 1.81 -14.40
C LEU A 258 -11.56 2.49 -15.12
N VAL A 259 -10.88 1.75 -16.01
CA VAL A 259 -9.69 2.21 -16.73
C VAL A 259 -10.00 2.22 -18.21
N GLY A 260 -9.94 3.40 -18.84
CA GLY A 260 -10.18 3.60 -20.25
C GLY A 260 -8.91 3.66 -21.11
N PRO A 261 -9.07 3.84 -22.43
CA PRO A 261 -7.95 3.97 -23.37
C PRO A 261 -6.98 5.10 -23.03
N ASP A 262 -7.49 6.25 -22.59
CA ASP A 262 -6.67 7.42 -22.23
C ASP A 262 -5.85 7.16 -20.96
N ASP A 263 -6.41 6.43 -20.00
CA ASP A 263 -5.72 6.06 -18.76
C ASP A 263 -4.54 5.14 -19.06
N ILE A 264 -4.79 4.11 -19.86
CA ILE A 264 -3.74 3.18 -20.30
C ILE A 264 -2.66 3.89 -21.11
N SER A 265 -3.05 4.83 -21.98
CA SER A 265 -2.09 5.66 -22.73
C SER A 265 -1.17 6.44 -21.79
N ARG A 266 -1.72 7.09 -20.75
CA ARG A 266 -0.94 7.82 -19.72
C ARG A 266 0.01 6.90 -18.97
N ILE A 267 -0.46 5.74 -18.53
CA ILE A 267 0.37 4.75 -17.81
C ILE A 267 1.53 4.28 -18.68
N ILE A 268 1.27 3.91 -19.94
CA ILE A 268 2.31 3.47 -20.88
C ILE A 268 3.32 4.59 -21.13
N GLU A 269 2.86 5.82 -21.37
CA GLU A 269 3.75 6.94 -21.61
C GLU A 269 4.59 7.27 -20.38
N MET A 270 4.00 7.22 -19.18
CA MET A 270 4.74 7.39 -17.93
C MET A 270 5.79 6.30 -17.75
N ALA A 271 5.46 5.05 -18.06
CA ALA A 271 6.43 3.96 -18.00
C ALA A 271 7.55 4.15 -19.03
N ARG A 272 7.24 4.52 -20.27
CA ARG A 272 8.24 4.73 -21.35
C ARG A 272 9.23 5.83 -21.04
N THR A 273 8.77 6.92 -20.43
CA THR A 273 9.65 8.06 -20.08
C THR A 273 10.60 7.74 -18.92
N ASN A 274 10.31 6.71 -18.13
CA ASN A 274 11.10 6.35 -16.97
C ASN A 274 11.94 5.06 -17.13
N PHE A 275 11.61 4.19 -18.10
CA PHE A 275 12.23 2.87 -18.27
C PHE A 275 12.74 2.66 -19.69
N ASP A 276 13.74 1.78 -19.84
CA ASP A 276 14.29 1.38 -21.14
C ASP A 276 13.42 0.31 -21.83
N TYR A 277 12.82 -0.58 -21.02
CA TYR A 277 11.88 -1.60 -21.46
C TYR A 277 10.64 -1.60 -20.58
N VAL A 278 9.50 -1.70 -21.23
CA VAL A 278 8.18 -1.81 -20.59
C VAL A 278 7.53 -3.09 -21.12
N VAL A 279 7.56 -4.14 -20.30
CA VAL A 279 6.85 -5.38 -20.59
C VAL A 279 5.44 -5.28 -20.03
N ILE A 280 4.43 -5.67 -20.81
CA ILE A 280 3.03 -5.58 -20.40
C ILE A 280 2.41 -6.96 -20.43
N ASP A 281 1.97 -7.46 -19.28
CA ASP A 281 1.15 -8.67 -19.19
C ASP A 281 -0.31 -8.30 -19.43
N MET A 282 -0.85 -8.73 -20.57
CA MET A 282 -2.20 -8.39 -21.02
C MET A 282 -3.22 -9.47 -20.62
N PRO A 283 -4.45 -9.06 -20.31
CA PRO A 283 -5.54 -10.02 -20.10
C PRO A 283 -5.79 -10.85 -21.38
N THR A 284 -6.24 -12.09 -21.20
CA THR A 284 -6.67 -12.95 -22.33
C THR A 284 -7.90 -12.35 -23.02
N THR A 285 -8.76 -11.67 -22.27
CA THR A 285 -9.96 -11.01 -22.80
C THR A 285 -9.57 -9.67 -23.45
N MET A 286 -10.04 -9.45 -24.67
CA MET A 286 -9.94 -8.14 -25.32
C MET A 286 -10.88 -7.15 -24.65
N VAL A 287 -10.33 -6.08 -24.15
CA VAL A 287 -11.05 -4.96 -23.49
C VAL A 287 -10.90 -3.69 -24.34
N GLU A 288 -11.65 -2.64 -24.04
CA GLU A 288 -11.69 -1.42 -24.83
C GLU A 288 -10.29 -0.81 -25.07
N TRP A 289 -9.44 -0.78 -24.06
CA TRP A 289 -8.09 -0.23 -24.13
C TRP A 289 -7.02 -1.18 -24.72
N SER A 290 -7.38 -2.42 -25.08
CA SER A 290 -6.40 -3.37 -25.67
C SER A 290 -5.78 -2.83 -26.96
N GLU A 291 -6.55 -2.12 -27.77
CA GLU A 291 -6.04 -1.48 -29.00
C GLU A 291 -4.97 -0.43 -28.68
N THR A 292 -5.15 0.35 -27.61
CA THR A 292 -4.18 1.37 -27.16
C THR A 292 -2.81 0.75 -26.84
N VAL A 293 -2.81 -0.38 -26.15
CA VAL A 293 -1.56 -1.12 -25.86
C VAL A 293 -0.90 -1.61 -27.12
N LEU A 294 -1.68 -2.20 -28.04
CA LEU A 294 -1.16 -2.74 -29.30
C LEU A 294 -0.62 -1.64 -30.23
N GLN A 295 -1.23 -0.46 -30.24
CA GLN A 295 -0.74 0.70 -31.00
C GLN A 295 0.57 1.25 -30.43
N ALA A 296 0.76 1.20 -29.11
CA ALA A 296 2.00 1.60 -28.45
C ALA A 296 3.13 0.55 -28.57
N ALA A 297 2.82 -0.66 -28.99
CA ALA A 297 3.75 -1.78 -29.00
C ALA A 297 4.86 -1.63 -30.05
N HIS A 298 6.09 -1.95 -29.63
CA HIS A 298 7.22 -2.10 -30.54
C HIS A 298 7.41 -3.56 -30.95
N ILE A 299 7.14 -4.48 -30.05
CA ILE A 299 7.18 -5.94 -30.24
C ILE A 299 5.96 -6.51 -29.52
N TYR A 300 5.21 -7.38 -30.16
CA TYR A 300 4.06 -8.05 -29.56
C TYR A 300 4.27 -9.56 -29.53
N PHE A 301 4.13 -10.16 -28.35
CA PHE A 301 4.17 -11.61 -28.15
C PHE A 301 2.75 -12.14 -27.93
N ALA A 302 2.28 -12.96 -28.88
CA ALA A 302 1.06 -13.72 -28.73
C ALA A 302 1.40 -15.17 -28.37
N THR A 303 1.03 -15.62 -27.17
CA THR A 303 1.21 -17.02 -26.78
C THR A 303 -0.02 -17.83 -27.14
N LEU A 304 0.20 -18.94 -27.82
CA LEU A 304 -0.89 -19.82 -28.25
C LEU A 304 -0.47 -21.29 -28.12
N GLU A 305 -1.43 -22.14 -27.92
CA GLU A 305 -1.27 -23.58 -27.96
C GLU A 305 -1.88 -24.12 -29.24
N LEU A 306 -1.15 -24.96 -29.96
CA LEU A 306 -1.65 -25.60 -31.17
C LEU A 306 -2.54 -26.79 -30.78
N ASP A 307 -3.73 -26.51 -30.33
CA ASP A 307 -4.74 -27.48 -29.95
C ASP A 307 -6.06 -27.20 -30.66
N LEU A 308 -6.92 -28.22 -30.76
CA LEU A 308 -8.26 -28.13 -31.36
C LEU A 308 -9.29 -27.69 -30.31
N ARG A 309 -9.05 -26.63 -29.61
CA ARG A 309 -10.02 -26.03 -28.66
C ARG A 309 -10.94 -25.07 -29.33
#